data_4b162ed9647ecb41ce5f6142f441116f
#
_entry.id   4b162ed9647ecb41ce5f6142f441116f
#
_cell.length_a   1.000
_cell.length_b   1.000
_cell.length_c   1.000
_cell.angle_alpha   90.00
_cell.angle_beta   90.00
_cell.angle_gamma   90.00
#
_symmetry.space_group_name_H-M   'P 1'
#
loop_
_entity.id
_entity.type
_entity.pdbx_description
1 polymer ?
#
loop_
_entity_poly.entity_id
_entity_poly.type
_entity_poly.pdbx_seq_one_letter_code
_entity_poly.pdbx_strand_id
1 'polypeptide(L)'
;AAQGGHAALLSQLGAEPFGRKLAAHLAARGVDCTQLAFTASARTPVIFSGEAGEPLVYRAPSSELLYAPEQLDASRFQDAFALCFSSACLLDVPIRMTHLKAIAAARDHGAFVCYAPELAQAAAFWPESVSLRETAQLFFPQADVLLLKESDLVPLFGSRELRTALFSLFRRHVQLIFYSSSDKIYLFTRNVMLSCPQNGLSPAEFLRRLNALHTWPDKLSGLREVTLRKLLL
;
A
#
# COMPACT_ATOMS: atom_id res chain seq x y z
N ALA A 1 -4.35 9.69 8.98
CA ALA A 1 -5.09 10.85 9.50
C ALA A 1 -6.20 10.42 10.48
N ALA A 2 -7.18 9.63 10.06
CA ALA A 2 -8.33 9.25 10.90
C ALA A 2 -7.97 8.52 12.22
N GLN A 3 -6.77 7.94 12.33
CA GLN A 3 -6.27 7.25 13.52
C GLN A 3 -5.15 8.05 14.24
N GLY A 4 -5.10 9.37 14.05
CA GLY A 4 -4.14 10.26 14.72
C GLY A 4 -2.73 10.26 14.11
N GLY A 5 -2.53 9.64 12.96
CA GLY A 5 -1.27 9.71 12.21
C GLY A 5 -1.27 10.86 11.18
N HIS A 6 -0.09 11.35 10.83
CA HIS A 6 0.09 12.23 9.68
C HIS A 6 0.12 11.40 8.39
N ALA A 7 -0.74 11.71 7.44
CA ALA A 7 -0.80 11.03 6.14
C ALA A 7 -0.73 12.05 5.01
N ALA A 8 0.14 11.81 4.03
CA ALA A 8 0.22 12.59 2.80
C ALA A 8 -0.20 11.71 1.62
N LEU A 9 -0.87 12.30 0.64
CA LEU A 9 -1.27 11.61 -0.59
C LEU A 9 -0.43 12.08 -1.77
N LEU A 10 0.25 11.12 -2.40
CA LEU A 10 0.99 11.30 -3.64
C LEU A 10 0.12 10.76 -4.79
N SER A 11 -0.47 11.63 -5.58
CA SER A 11 -1.38 11.23 -6.68
C SER A 11 -1.67 12.41 -7.61
N GLN A 12 -2.47 12.15 -8.65
CA GLN A 12 -2.97 13.17 -9.55
C GLN A 12 -4.48 13.03 -9.73
N LEU A 13 -5.20 14.13 -9.66
CA LEU A 13 -6.64 14.24 -9.92
C LEU A 13 -6.91 15.06 -11.17
N GLY A 14 -8.11 14.90 -11.72
CA GLY A 14 -8.59 15.79 -12.75
C GLY A 14 -8.85 17.21 -12.21
N ALA A 15 -8.63 18.22 -13.03
CA ALA A 15 -8.87 19.61 -12.65
C ALA A 15 -10.38 19.99 -12.63
N GLU A 16 -11.26 19.05 -12.95
CA GLU A 16 -12.70 19.23 -12.94
C GLU A 16 -13.26 19.32 -11.50
N PRO A 17 -14.53 19.75 -11.31
CA PRO A 17 -15.13 19.96 -9.99
C PRO A 17 -15.12 18.74 -9.09
N PHE A 18 -15.20 17.51 -9.65
CA PHE A 18 -15.19 16.28 -8.89
C PHE A 18 -13.82 16.03 -8.22
N GLY A 19 -12.71 16.18 -8.98
CA GLY A 19 -11.36 16.06 -8.43
C GLY A 19 -11.07 17.11 -7.35
N ARG A 20 -11.49 18.36 -7.54
CA ARG A 20 -11.36 19.43 -6.54
C ARG A 20 -12.14 19.12 -5.27
N LYS A 21 -13.38 18.61 -5.40
CA LYS A 21 -14.21 18.19 -4.27
C LYS A 21 -13.57 17.04 -3.49
N LEU A 22 -12.99 16.07 -4.20
CA LEU A 22 -12.27 14.95 -3.57
C LEU A 22 -11.04 15.44 -2.78
N ALA A 23 -10.24 16.32 -3.36
CA ALA A 23 -9.09 16.91 -2.68
C ALA A 23 -9.51 17.67 -1.41
N ALA A 24 -10.55 18.51 -1.50
CA ALA A 24 -11.08 19.23 -0.34
C ALA A 24 -11.60 18.27 0.76
N HIS A 25 -12.23 17.17 0.36
CA HIS A 25 -12.72 16.15 1.29
C HIS A 25 -11.59 15.41 2.03
N LEU A 26 -10.49 15.10 1.33
CA LEU A 26 -9.31 14.50 1.92
C LEU A 26 -8.62 15.47 2.90
N ALA A 27 -8.42 16.73 2.47
CA ALA A 27 -7.84 17.76 3.30
C ALA A 27 -8.66 18.02 4.59
N ALA A 28 -10.00 18.04 4.49
CA ALA A 28 -10.89 18.17 5.64
C ALA A 28 -10.78 17.01 6.63
N ARG A 29 -10.23 15.86 6.22
CA ARG A 29 -9.92 14.71 7.07
C ARG A 29 -8.46 14.68 7.58
N GLY A 30 -7.73 15.77 7.38
CA GLY A 30 -6.33 15.90 7.83
C GLY A 30 -5.31 15.17 6.97
N VAL A 31 -5.65 14.84 5.71
CA VAL A 31 -4.67 14.31 4.76
C VAL A 31 -3.90 15.48 4.16
N ASP A 32 -2.57 15.41 4.17
CA ASP A 32 -1.72 16.36 3.44
C ASP A 32 -1.87 16.13 1.94
N CYS A 33 -2.45 17.10 1.25
CA CYS A 33 -2.69 17.09 -0.19
C CYS A 33 -1.71 17.99 -0.96
N THR A 34 -0.60 18.41 -0.36
CA THR A 34 0.38 19.32 -1.00
C THR A 34 1.09 18.70 -2.19
N GLN A 35 1.16 17.34 -2.23
CA GLN A 35 1.69 16.56 -3.36
C GLN A 35 0.60 16.03 -4.30
N LEU A 36 -0.62 16.49 -4.13
CA LEU A 36 -1.73 16.10 -5.01
C LEU A 36 -1.72 17.00 -6.25
N ALA A 37 -1.31 16.45 -7.38
CA ALA A 37 -1.29 17.15 -8.65
C ALA A 37 -2.67 17.23 -9.28
N PHE A 38 -2.87 18.18 -10.20
CA PHE A 38 -4.10 18.31 -10.99
C PHE A 38 -3.77 18.38 -12.49
N THR A 39 -4.57 17.70 -13.31
CA THR A 39 -4.43 17.73 -14.76
C THR A 39 -5.77 18.04 -15.46
N ALA A 40 -5.70 18.77 -16.56
CA ALA A 40 -6.83 18.95 -17.46
C ALA A 40 -6.90 17.86 -18.54
N SER A 41 -5.82 17.07 -18.69
CA SER A 41 -5.68 16.08 -19.77
C SER A 41 -6.51 14.81 -19.55
N ALA A 42 -6.89 14.53 -18.29
CA ALA A 42 -7.74 13.39 -17.95
C ALA A 42 -8.60 13.71 -16.72
N ARG A 43 -9.66 12.95 -16.55
CA ARG A 43 -10.59 13.12 -15.42
C ARG A 43 -10.23 12.24 -14.24
N THR A 44 -10.70 12.64 -13.08
CA THR A 44 -10.67 11.80 -11.87
C THR A 44 -11.44 10.50 -12.13
N PRO A 45 -10.89 9.32 -11.80
CA PRO A 45 -11.59 8.06 -12.00
C PRO A 45 -12.83 7.96 -11.12
N VAL A 46 -13.84 7.26 -11.63
CA VAL A 46 -15.11 7.03 -10.93
C VAL A 46 -15.43 5.54 -10.96
N ILE A 47 -15.85 5.03 -9.82
CA ILE A 47 -16.32 3.66 -9.64
C ILE A 47 -17.76 3.72 -9.15
N PHE A 48 -18.66 3.09 -9.89
CA PHE A 48 -20.04 2.87 -9.46
C PHE A 48 -20.15 1.45 -8.91
N SER A 49 -20.43 1.31 -7.63
CA SER A 49 -20.72 0.04 -6.97
C SER A 49 -22.19 0.00 -6.58
N GLY A 50 -22.88 -1.08 -6.96
CA GLY A 50 -24.26 -1.35 -6.60
C GLY A 50 -24.36 -2.52 -5.59
N GLU A 51 -25.56 -2.77 -5.08
CA GLU A 51 -25.80 -3.88 -4.12
C GLU A 51 -25.66 -5.26 -4.77
N ALA A 52 -25.82 -5.35 -6.09
CA ALA A 52 -25.67 -6.59 -6.85
C ALA A 52 -24.99 -6.29 -8.19
N GLY A 53 -23.85 -6.92 -8.45
CA GLY A 53 -23.15 -6.84 -9.74
C GLY A 53 -21.68 -6.44 -9.63
N GLU A 54 -20.99 -6.54 -10.76
CA GLU A 54 -19.61 -6.08 -10.88
C GLU A 54 -19.56 -4.54 -10.85
N PRO A 55 -18.53 -3.95 -10.21
CA PRO A 55 -18.39 -2.50 -10.19
C PRO A 55 -18.17 -1.96 -11.61
N LEU A 56 -18.87 -0.87 -11.96
CA LEU A 56 -18.66 -0.16 -13.21
C LEU A 56 -17.54 0.86 -13.02
N VAL A 57 -16.42 0.64 -13.71
CA VAL A 57 -15.18 1.40 -13.53
C VAL A 57 -14.94 2.32 -14.73
N TYR A 58 -14.88 3.63 -14.48
CA TYR A 58 -14.48 4.64 -15.46
C TYR A 58 -13.07 5.13 -15.09
N ARG A 59 -12.05 4.49 -15.64
CA ARG A 59 -10.65 4.72 -15.27
C ARG A 59 -9.67 4.80 -16.43
N ALA A 60 -10.07 4.54 -17.68
CA ALA A 60 -9.16 4.53 -18.82
C ALA A 60 -9.61 5.50 -19.93
N PRO A 61 -8.89 6.61 -20.16
CA PRO A 61 -7.78 7.16 -19.37
C PRO A 61 -8.27 7.91 -18.12
N SER A 62 -7.45 7.91 -17.07
CA SER A 62 -7.75 8.64 -15.84
C SER A 62 -6.52 9.42 -15.33
N SER A 63 -6.79 10.43 -14.52
CA SER A 63 -5.79 11.40 -14.11
C SER A 63 -4.63 10.78 -13.35
N GLU A 64 -4.89 9.87 -12.40
CA GLU A 64 -3.85 9.26 -11.57
C GLU A 64 -2.89 8.37 -12.38
N LEU A 65 -3.36 7.76 -13.47
CA LEU A 65 -2.51 6.94 -14.34
C LEU A 65 -1.46 7.77 -15.09
N LEU A 66 -1.73 9.06 -15.28
CA LEU A 66 -0.84 10.03 -15.95
C LEU A 66 0.14 10.71 -14.98
N TYR A 67 0.11 10.39 -13.68
CA TYR A 67 1.02 10.99 -12.72
C TYR A 67 2.46 10.59 -13.02
N ALA A 68 3.22 11.52 -13.59
CA ALA A 68 4.55 11.27 -14.12
C ALA A 68 5.64 11.47 -13.04
N PRO A 69 6.79 10.78 -13.15
CA PRO A 69 7.88 10.87 -12.17
C PRO A 69 8.41 12.29 -11.96
N GLU A 70 8.35 13.15 -12.96
CA GLU A 70 8.82 14.54 -12.90
C GLU A 70 7.99 15.39 -11.94
N GLN A 71 6.75 15.01 -11.70
CA GLN A 71 5.82 15.70 -10.81
C GLN A 71 6.03 15.34 -9.33
N LEU A 72 6.78 14.25 -9.05
CA LEU A 72 7.07 13.81 -7.70
C LEU A 72 8.22 14.62 -7.10
N ASP A 73 7.94 15.31 -6.00
CA ASP A 73 8.95 15.96 -5.18
C ASP A 73 9.53 14.96 -4.15
N ALA A 74 10.76 14.49 -4.41
CA ALA A 74 11.44 13.52 -3.56
C ALA A 74 11.79 14.07 -2.16
N SER A 75 11.91 15.39 -1.99
CA SER A 75 12.23 16.00 -0.68
C SER A 75 11.16 15.75 0.38
N ARG A 76 9.94 15.41 -0.04
CA ARG A 76 8.80 15.10 0.84
C ARG A 76 8.95 13.80 1.62
N PHE A 77 9.94 12.99 1.29
CA PHE A 77 10.25 11.78 2.05
C PHE A 77 11.22 12.04 3.23
N GLN A 78 11.76 13.25 3.38
CA GLN A 78 12.78 13.58 4.39
C GLN A 78 12.36 13.21 5.82
N ASP A 79 11.08 13.41 6.17
CA ASP A 79 10.54 13.09 7.48
C ASP A 79 9.49 11.97 7.42
N ALA A 80 9.42 11.27 6.28
CA ALA A 80 8.44 10.20 6.11
C ALA A 80 8.86 8.95 6.90
N PHE A 81 7.92 8.40 7.67
CA PHE A 81 8.09 7.10 8.31
C PHE A 81 7.98 5.96 7.30
N ALA A 82 7.00 6.04 6.41
CA ALA A 82 6.72 4.99 5.44
C ALA A 82 6.06 5.52 4.16
N LEU A 83 6.43 4.92 3.03
CA LEU A 83 5.68 4.96 1.78
C LEU A 83 4.78 3.74 1.71
N CYS A 84 3.47 3.94 1.55
CA CYS A 84 2.50 2.86 1.38
C CYS A 84 1.88 2.92 -0.02
N PHE A 85 1.81 1.77 -0.71
CA PHE A 85 1.17 1.68 -2.02
C PHE A 85 0.52 0.30 -2.25
N SER A 86 -0.35 0.21 -3.26
CA SER A 86 -1.05 -1.02 -3.64
C SER A 86 -0.87 -1.35 -5.13
N SER A 87 -1.36 -2.54 -5.55
CA SER A 87 -1.27 -2.95 -6.96
C SER A 87 -2.20 -2.19 -7.90
N ALA A 88 -3.19 -1.46 -7.39
CA ALA A 88 -4.18 -0.78 -8.21
C ALA A 88 -3.57 0.22 -9.22
N CYS A 89 -2.41 0.79 -8.89
CA CYS A 89 -1.72 1.80 -9.71
C CYS A 89 -0.38 1.30 -10.29
N LEU A 90 -0.14 0.00 -10.38
CA LEU A 90 1.10 -0.56 -10.95
C LEU A 90 0.98 -0.95 -12.43
N LEU A 91 -0.06 -0.51 -13.12
CA LEU A 91 -0.22 -0.65 -14.58
C LEU A 91 0.99 -0.07 -15.32
N ASP A 92 1.30 -0.59 -16.50
CA ASP A 92 2.43 -0.14 -17.33
C ASP A 92 2.13 1.18 -18.03
N VAL A 93 2.00 2.21 -17.25
CA VAL A 93 1.71 3.60 -17.61
C VAL A 93 2.53 4.53 -16.70
N PRO A 94 2.59 5.85 -16.92
CA PRO A 94 3.48 6.75 -16.20
C PRO A 94 3.51 6.57 -14.68
N ILE A 95 2.39 6.28 -14.03
CA ILE A 95 2.30 6.10 -12.58
C ILE A 95 3.22 4.97 -12.05
N ARG A 96 3.47 3.91 -12.82
CA ARG A 96 4.41 2.85 -12.40
C ARG A 96 5.82 3.39 -12.18
N MET A 97 6.30 4.23 -13.10
CA MET A 97 7.62 4.86 -12.97
C MET A 97 7.66 5.83 -11.79
N THR A 98 6.54 6.51 -11.53
CA THR A 98 6.41 7.37 -10.35
C THR A 98 6.49 6.56 -9.05
N HIS A 99 5.88 5.37 -9.00
CA HIS A 99 6.04 4.45 -7.85
C HIS A 99 7.50 4.02 -7.66
N LEU A 100 8.20 3.65 -8.72
CA LEU A 100 9.61 3.29 -8.62
C LEU A 100 10.48 4.45 -8.12
N LYS A 101 10.24 5.67 -8.61
CA LYS A 101 10.91 6.87 -8.11
C LYS A 101 10.56 7.14 -6.63
N ALA A 102 9.30 6.99 -6.24
CA ALA A 102 8.86 7.16 -4.86
C ALA A 102 9.51 6.12 -3.92
N ILE A 103 9.61 4.86 -4.35
CA ILE A 103 10.31 3.80 -3.60
C ILE A 103 11.79 4.15 -3.40
N ALA A 104 12.48 4.60 -4.45
CA ALA A 104 13.87 5.03 -4.34
C ALA A 104 14.01 6.20 -3.38
N ALA A 105 13.20 7.25 -3.54
CA ALA A 105 13.22 8.43 -2.67
C ALA A 105 12.91 8.09 -1.20
N ALA A 106 11.94 7.21 -0.94
CA ALA A 106 11.61 6.74 0.40
C ALA A 106 12.84 6.08 1.07
N ARG A 107 13.52 5.20 0.34
CA ARG A 107 14.74 4.53 0.85
C ARG A 107 15.90 5.49 1.08
N ASP A 108 16.14 6.41 0.15
CA ASP A 108 17.23 7.39 0.27
C ASP A 108 17.06 8.27 1.52
N HIS A 109 15.83 8.47 1.96
CA HIS A 109 15.49 9.21 3.18
C HIS A 109 15.22 8.33 4.40
N GLY A 110 15.41 7.01 4.29
CA GLY A 110 15.26 6.08 5.42
C GLY A 110 13.82 5.72 5.78
N ALA A 111 12.83 6.03 4.93
CA ALA A 111 11.45 5.62 5.12
C ALA A 111 11.24 4.15 4.74
N PHE A 112 10.36 3.45 5.46
CA PHE A 112 9.96 2.10 5.10
C PHE A 112 9.12 2.08 3.82
N VAL A 113 9.32 1.05 3.02
CA VAL A 113 8.48 0.76 1.87
C VAL A 113 7.46 -0.31 2.27
N CYS A 114 6.20 0.09 2.37
CA CYS A 114 5.08 -0.77 2.73
C CYS A 114 4.24 -1.08 1.50
N TYR A 115 4.07 -2.35 1.19
CA TYR A 115 3.28 -2.78 0.04
C TYR A 115 2.08 -3.61 0.48
N ALA A 116 0.89 -3.17 0.08
CA ALA A 116 -0.38 -3.87 0.23
C ALA A 116 -0.87 -4.29 -1.16
N PRO A 117 -0.72 -5.55 -1.59
CA PRO A 117 -1.12 -5.98 -2.94
C PRO A 117 -2.59 -5.72 -3.25
N GLU A 118 -3.48 -6.03 -2.32
CA GLU A 118 -4.94 -5.82 -2.42
C GLU A 118 -5.51 -6.33 -3.75
N LEU A 119 -5.10 -7.55 -4.16
CA LEU A 119 -5.35 -8.06 -5.50
C LEU A 119 -6.84 -8.17 -5.85
N ALA A 120 -7.69 -8.51 -4.87
CA ALA A 120 -9.12 -8.57 -5.11
C ALA A 120 -9.71 -7.21 -5.51
N GLN A 121 -9.24 -6.13 -4.87
CA GLN A 121 -9.65 -4.77 -5.22
C GLN A 121 -8.97 -4.30 -6.52
N ALA A 122 -7.68 -4.60 -6.69
CA ALA A 122 -6.92 -4.22 -7.86
C ALA A 122 -7.45 -4.88 -9.14
N ALA A 123 -8.00 -6.09 -9.06
CA ALA A 123 -8.51 -6.85 -10.21
C ALA A 123 -9.56 -6.08 -11.02
N ALA A 124 -10.39 -5.26 -10.36
CA ALA A 124 -11.37 -4.41 -11.04
C ALA A 124 -10.73 -3.34 -11.97
N PHE A 125 -9.43 -3.07 -11.80
CA PHE A 125 -8.70 -2.02 -12.52
C PHE A 125 -7.70 -2.56 -13.53
N TRP A 126 -7.51 -3.85 -13.59
CA TRP A 126 -6.56 -4.49 -14.47
C TRP A 126 -7.25 -5.21 -15.61
N PRO A 127 -6.71 -5.11 -16.85
CA PRO A 127 -7.31 -5.79 -18.00
C PRO A 127 -7.21 -7.31 -17.90
N GLU A 128 -6.17 -7.81 -17.21
CA GLU A 128 -5.91 -9.24 -17.06
C GLU A 128 -5.38 -9.59 -15.66
N SER A 129 -5.95 -10.62 -15.04
CA SER A 129 -5.55 -11.09 -13.71
C SER A 129 -4.14 -11.67 -13.66
N VAL A 130 -3.67 -12.30 -14.74
CA VAL A 130 -2.32 -12.84 -14.85
C VAL A 130 -1.28 -11.70 -14.79
N SER A 131 -1.49 -10.66 -15.57
CA SER A 131 -0.62 -9.48 -15.61
C SER A 131 -0.57 -8.76 -14.25
N LEU A 132 -1.71 -8.67 -13.55
CA LEU A 132 -1.77 -8.15 -12.18
C LEU A 132 -0.90 -8.96 -11.22
N ARG A 133 -1.05 -10.30 -11.24
CA ARG A 133 -0.28 -11.19 -10.35
C ARG A 133 1.22 -11.10 -10.62
N GLU A 134 1.64 -11.15 -11.88
CA GLU A 134 3.04 -11.05 -12.24
C GLU A 134 3.64 -9.71 -11.83
N THR A 135 2.94 -8.62 -12.07
CA THR A 135 3.38 -7.30 -11.62
C THR A 135 3.47 -7.22 -10.10
N ALA A 136 2.48 -7.71 -9.38
CA ALA A 136 2.52 -7.74 -7.91
C ALA A 136 3.76 -8.49 -7.41
N GLN A 137 4.10 -9.65 -8.01
CA GLN A 137 5.28 -10.43 -7.65
C GLN A 137 6.61 -9.69 -7.90
N LEU A 138 6.68 -8.80 -8.90
CA LEU A 138 7.86 -7.96 -9.15
C LEU A 138 8.07 -6.90 -8.05
N PHE A 139 6.99 -6.47 -7.40
CA PHE A 139 7.07 -5.44 -6.36
C PHE A 139 7.29 -5.98 -4.94
N PHE A 140 7.07 -7.26 -4.66
CA PHE A 140 7.39 -7.82 -3.34
C PHE A 140 8.83 -7.57 -2.90
N PRO A 141 9.86 -7.81 -3.74
CA PRO A 141 11.24 -7.54 -3.35
C PRO A 141 11.54 -6.06 -3.11
N GLN A 142 10.62 -5.17 -3.45
CA GLN A 142 10.74 -3.73 -3.22
C GLN A 142 10.21 -3.29 -1.86
N ALA A 143 9.53 -4.16 -1.13
CA ALA A 143 8.93 -3.82 0.16
C ALA A 143 9.82 -4.24 1.33
N ASP A 144 9.80 -3.43 2.39
CA ASP A 144 10.33 -3.78 3.72
C ASP A 144 9.24 -4.42 4.57
N VAL A 145 8.00 -3.94 4.42
CA VAL A 145 6.81 -4.43 5.10
C VAL A 145 5.75 -4.83 4.08
N LEU A 146 5.23 -6.04 4.19
CA LEU A 146 4.08 -6.50 3.42
C LEU A 146 2.82 -6.48 4.28
N LEU A 147 1.75 -5.92 3.73
CA LEU A 147 0.42 -5.85 4.34
C LEU A 147 -0.53 -6.73 3.53
N LEU A 148 -0.75 -7.96 3.98
CA LEU A 148 -1.48 -8.97 3.24
C LEU A 148 -2.84 -9.26 3.86
N LYS A 149 -3.81 -9.58 3.02
CA LYS A 149 -5.13 -10.08 3.40
C LYS A 149 -5.31 -11.52 2.94
N GLU A 150 -6.23 -12.23 3.57
CA GLU A 150 -6.59 -13.60 3.17
C GLU A 150 -6.97 -13.70 1.69
N SER A 151 -7.67 -12.69 1.17
CA SER A 151 -8.06 -12.60 -0.23
C SER A 151 -6.89 -12.52 -1.22
N ASP A 152 -5.68 -12.17 -0.75
CA ASP A 152 -4.50 -12.09 -1.60
C ASP A 152 -3.81 -13.44 -1.81
N LEU A 153 -4.01 -14.42 -0.91
CA LEU A 153 -3.24 -15.68 -0.91
C LEU A 153 -3.46 -16.52 -2.16
N VAL A 154 -4.72 -16.79 -2.50
CA VAL A 154 -5.05 -17.65 -3.65
C VAL A 154 -4.62 -17.00 -4.97
N PRO A 155 -4.91 -15.71 -5.23
CA PRO A 155 -4.43 -15.04 -6.43
C PRO A 155 -2.90 -15.01 -6.56
N LEU A 156 -2.18 -14.87 -5.43
CA LEU A 156 -0.72 -14.76 -5.46
C LEU A 156 -0.01 -16.11 -5.60
N PHE A 157 -0.49 -17.14 -4.91
CA PHE A 157 0.26 -18.37 -4.72
C PHE A 157 -0.47 -19.62 -5.24
N GLY A 158 -1.72 -19.49 -5.68
CA GLY A 158 -2.55 -20.65 -6.10
C GLY A 158 -2.87 -21.61 -4.95
N SER A 159 -2.53 -21.27 -3.70
CA SER A 159 -2.67 -22.10 -2.50
C SER A 159 -3.05 -21.25 -1.30
N ARG A 160 -3.77 -21.88 -0.35
CA ARG A 160 -4.08 -21.27 0.94
C ARG A 160 -3.12 -21.71 2.05
N GLU A 161 -2.09 -22.47 1.74
CA GLU A 161 -1.10 -22.88 2.73
C GLU A 161 -0.23 -21.69 3.15
N LEU A 162 -0.69 -21.02 4.20
CA LEU A 162 -0.21 -19.73 4.68
C LEU A 162 1.30 -19.71 4.91
N ARG A 163 1.80 -20.71 5.66
CA ARG A 163 3.20 -20.69 6.11
C ARG A 163 4.17 -20.75 4.94
N THR A 164 4.01 -21.72 4.06
CA THR A 164 4.89 -21.92 2.89
C THR A 164 4.82 -20.72 1.95
N ALA A 165 3.59 -20.23 1.68
CA ALA A 165 3.39 -19.06 0.83
C ALA A 165 4.12 -17.83 1.39
N LEU A 166 3.90 -17.49 2.65
CA LEU A 166 4.46 -16.27 3.24
C LEU A 166 5.98 -16.36 3.47
N PHE A 167 6.53 -17.52 3.86
CA PHE A 167 7.97 -17.66 3.99
C PHE A 167 8.72 -17.47 2.65
N SER A 168 8.09 -17.78 1.52
CA SER A 168 8.67 -17.54 0.21
C SER A 168 8.87 -16.05 -0.12
N LEU A 169 8.16 -15.15 0.57
CA LEU A 169 8.22 -13.71 0.38
C LEU A 169 9.40 -13.03 1.08
N PHE A 170 10.04 -13.69 2.07
CA PHE A 170 11.22 -13.14 2.74
C PHE A 170 12.45 -13.14 1.82
N ARG A 171 12.36 -12.36 0.74
CA ARG A 171 13.43 -12.15 -0.23
C ARG A 171 13.84 -10.69 -0.22
N ARG A 172 15.15 -10.42 -0.44
CA ARG A 172 15.71 -9.06 -0.50
C ARG A 172 15.34 -8.21 0.73
N HIS A 173 14.50 -7.19 0.55
CA HIS A 173 14.19 -6.19 1.57
C HIS A 173 13.08 -6.61 2.54
N VAL A 174 12.24 -7.59 2.23
CA VAL A 174 11.12 -7.97 3.09
C VAL A 174 11.62 -8.43 4.47
N GLN A 175 11.22 -7.71 5.50
CA GLN A 175 11.63 -7.92 6.89
C GLN A 175 10.45 -8.29 7.78
N LEU A 176 9.25 -7.77 7.46
CA LEU A 176 8.05 -7.94 8.26
C LEU A 176 6.83 -8.15 7.38
N ILE A 177 6.00 -9.13 7.72
CA ILE A 177 4.72 -9.38 7.05
C ILE A 177 3.62 -9.27 8.10
N PHE A 178 2.69 -8.36 7.89
CA PHE A 178 1.41 -8.31 8.56
C PHE A 178 0.39 -9.04 7.68
N TYR A 179 -0.26 -10.05 8.23
CA TYR A 179 -1.30 -10.80 7.52
C TYR A 179 -2.58 -10.83 8.34
N SER A 180 -3.67 -10.46 7.72
CA SER A 180 -5.00 -10.44 8.32
C SER A 180 -5.94 -11.43 7.62
N SER A 181 -6.53 -12.34 8.40
CA SER A 181 -7.62 -13.22 7.97
C SER A 181 -8.90 -12.89 8.71
N SER A 182 -9.95 -13.62 8.40
CA SER A 182 -11.27 -13.49 9.05
C SER A 182 -11.23 -13.80 10.55
N ASP A 183 -10.35 -14.70 11.00
CA ASP A 183 -10.28 -15.20 12.38
C ASP A 183 -9.05 -14.74 13.16
N LYS A 184 -7.94 -14.43 12.46
CA LYS A 184 -6.65 -14.14 13.09
C LYS A 184 -5.86 -13.05 12.36
N ILE A 185 -4.99 -12.43 13.13
CA ILE A 185 -3.92 -11.57 12.64
C ILE A 185 -2.58 -12.26 12.93
N TYR A 186 -1.68 -12.21 11.97
CA TYR A 186 -0.34 -12.76 12.09
C TYR A 186 0.71 -11.70 11.80
N LEU A 187 1.82 -11.78 12.53
CA LEU A 187 3.06 -11.10 12.21
C LEU A 187 4.14 -12.14 11.94
N PHE A 188 4.81 -11.99 10.81
CA PHE A 188 5.92 -12.85 10.42
C PHE A 188 7.18 -12.02 10.26
N THR A 189 8.26 -12.49 10.83
CA THR A 189 9.64 -12.15 10.45
C THR A 189 10.31 -13.42 9.92
N ARG A 190 11.56 -13.34 9.49
CA ARG A 190 12.30 -14.55 9.06
C ARG A 190 12.35 -15.63 10.12
N ASN A 191 12.36 -15.26 11.40
CA ASN A 191 12.62 -16.15 12.51
C ASN A 191 11.43 -16.35 13.45
N VAL A 192 10.43 -15.47 13.38
CA VAL A 192 9.32 -15.45 14.35
C VAL A 192 7.99 -15.38 13.61
N MET A 193 7.06 -16.21 14.07
CA MET A 193 5.65 -16.14 13.68
C MET A 193 4.82 -15.96 14.94
N LEU A 194 4.07 -14.87 15.01
CA LEU A 194 3.12 -14.58 16.07
C LEU A 194 1.72 -14.47 15.50
N SER A 195 0.74 -14.81 16.31
CA SER A 195 -0.67 -14.59 15.98
C SER A 195 -1.49 -14.18 17.17
N CYS A 196 -2.58 -13.48 16.90
CA CYS A 196 -3.65 -13.22 17.86
C CYS A 196 -5.02 -13.44 17.17
N PRO A 197 -6.11 -13.63 17.93
CA PRO A 197 -7.45 -13.58 17.36
C PRO A 197 -7.69 -12.24 16.66
N GLN A 198 -8.59 -12.22 15.68
CA GLN A 198 -8.98 -10.98 15.01
C GLN A 198 -9.57 -10.00 16.04
N ASN A 199 -8.91 -8.86 16.20
CA ASN A 199 -9.26 -7.82 17.19
C ASN A 199 -9.56 -6.46 16.55
N GLY A 200 -9.74 -6.43 15.21
CA GLY A 200 -10.00 -5.20 14.47
C GLY A 200 -8.74 -4.37 14.16
N LEU A 201 -7.54 -4.87 14.46
CA LEU A 201 -6.29 -4.19 14.14
C LEU A 201 -6.16 -4.01 12.62
N SER A 202 -6.31 -2.78 12.15
CA SER A 202 -6.15 -2.45 10.74
C SER A 202 -4.67 -2.30 10.35
N PRO A 203 -4.31 -2.45 9.06
CA PRO A 203 -2.96 -2.15 8.58
C PRO A 203 -2.48 -0.73 8.97
N ALA A 204 -3.36 0.25 8.92
CA ALA A 204 -3.02 1.64 9.28
C ALA A 204 -2.71 1.79 10.77
N GLU A 205 -3.50 1.17 11.64
CA GLU A 205 -3.23 1.16 13.09
C GLU A 205 -1.96 0.37 13.40
N PHE A 206 -1.73 -0.74 12.74
CA PHE A 206 -0.48 -1.50 12.85
C PHE A 206 0.73 -0.64 12.51
N LEU A 207 0.70 0.09 11.37
CA LEU A 207 1.79 0.98 10.97
C LEU A 207 1.97 2.15 11.96
N ARG A 208 0.89 2.68 12.53
CA ARG A 208 0.97 3.70 13.59
C ARG A 208 1.69 3.16 14.83
N ARG A 209 1.35 1.96 15.27
CA ARG A 209 2.03 1.29 16.39
C ARG A 209 3.51 1.00 16.10
N LEU A 210 3.80 0.56 14.87
CA LEU A 210 5.17 0.32 14.42
C LEU A 210 6.00 1.62 14.47
N ASN A 211 5.42 2.74 14.00
CA ASN A 211 6.06 4.06 14.10
C ASN A 211 6.34 4.48 15.55
N ALA A 212 5.39 4.23 16.45
CA ALA A 212 5.54 4.57 17.86
C ALA A 212 6.68 3.83 18.58
N LEU A 213 7.20 2.73 18.02
CA LEU A 213 8.37 2.05 18.56
C LEU A 213 9.67 2.80 18.32
N HIS A 214 9.68 3.87 17.52
CA HIS A 214 10.88 4.65 17.14
C HIS A 214 12.05 3.79 16.63
N THR A 215 11.74 2.63 16.03
CA THR A 215 12.74 1.70 15.48
C THR A 215 12.90 1.96 13.99
N TRP A 216 13.89 2.76 13.62
CA TRP A 216 14.18 3.13 12.23
C TRP A 216 15.11 2.15 11.51
N PRO A 217 15.25 2.21 10.18
CA PRO A 217 15.21 1.10 9.19
C PRO A 217 16.12 -0.09 9.41
N ASP A 218 17.23 0.04 10.09
CA ASP A 218 18.12 -1.11 10.34
C ASP A 218 17.59 -2.10 11.38
N LYS A 219 16.40 -1.88 11.92
CA LYS A 219 15.94 -2.51 13.16
C LYS A 219 14.71 -3.40 13.06
N LEU A 220 14.00 -3.45 11.91
CA LEU A 220 12.88 -4.40 11.76
C LEU A 220 13.35 -5.84 11.84
N SER A 221 14.53 -6.15 11.31
CA SER A 221 15.15 -7.48 11.41
C SER A 221 15.55 -7.86 12.82
N GLY A 222 15.73 -6.88 13.71
CA GLY A 222 16.10 -7.06 15.13
C GLY A 222 14.92 -6.99 16.10
N LEU A 223 13.67 -6.88 15.63
CA LEU A 223 12.50 -6.85 16.50
C LEU A 223 12.37 -8.16 17.27
N ARG A 224 12.44 -8.07 18.60
CA ARG A 224 12.27 -9.21 19.49
C ARG A 224 10.80 -9.62 19.54
N GLU A 225 10.54 -10.89 19.83
CA GLU A 225 9.19 -11.42 19.99
C GLU A 225 8.31 -10.58 20.92
N VAL A 226 8.87 -10.12 22.05
CA VAL A 226 8.16 -9.26 23.03
C VAL A 226 7.68 -7.96 22.39
N THR A 227 8.50 -7.35 21.53
CA THR A 227 8.13 -6.13 20.84
C THR A 227 7.05 -6.38 19.78
N LEU A 228 7.19 -7.48 19.04
CA LEU A 228 6.18 -7.88 18.05
C LEU A 228 4.82 -8.19 18.70
N ARG A 229 4.81 -8.79 19.90
CA ARG A 229 3.59 -9.03 20.68
C ARG A 229 2.86 -7.72 21.03
N LYS A 230 3.60 -6.66 21.36
CA LYS A 230 3.01 -5.34 21.65
C LYS A 230 2.35 -4.70 20.44
N LEU A 231 2.78 -5.05 19.23
CA LEU A 231 2.15 -4.56 18.00
C LEU A 231 0.79 -5.22 17.75
N LEU A 232 0.57 -6.42 18.27
CA LEU A 232 -0.67 -7.19 18.12
C LEU A 232 -1.74 -6.86 19.18
N LEU A 233 -1.34 -6.37 20.34
CA LEU A 233 -2.24 -6.00 21.44
C LEU A 233 -2.89 -4.64 21.23
#